data_7087d7858eea2abe73bfe9507467d84d
#
_entry.id   7087d7858eea2abe73bfe9507467d84d
#
_cell.length_a   1.000
_cell.length_b   1.000
_cell.length_c   1.000
_cell.angle_alpha   90.00
_cell.angle_beta   90.00
_cell.angle_gamma   90.00
#
_symmetry.space_group_name_H-M   'P 1'
#
loop_
_entity.id
_entity.type
_entity.pdbx_description
1 polymer ?
#
loop_
_entity_poly.entity_id
_entity_poly.type
_entity_poly.pdbx_seq_one_letter_code
_entity_poly.pdbx_strand_id
1 'polypeptide(L)'
;NFLFKKINNKYFNSKGNIENLAFAYSIAKNLKISDRSIVEAINRFKGLPHRQEAVILKKNFLCINDSKATSFDASFQSLSNYKNIYWIVGGLPKYRDKMYLKNVKHKIIKAYVIGKRTSFFKKQIRKNIAYKISKNIKNALNDISRDIKLNKKSEKTILLSPAAASFDQFDNFESRGNYFKNLAIKKFAWEQMFSFSRENTGLIAKWWRNIDKQILLLFIFL
;
A
#
# COMPACT_ATOMS: atom_id res chain seq x y z
N ASN A 1 -1.66 22.24 22.63
CA ASN A 1 -0.53 21.55 22.04
C ASN A 1 0.07 22.30 20.87
N PHE A 2 0.89 23.30 21.21
CA PHE A 2 1.53 24.22 20.23
C PHE A 2 2.46 23.50 19.24
N LEU A 3 3.12 22.41 19.66
CA LEU A 3 4.07 21.65 18.83
C LEU A 3 3.39 20.89 17.67
N PHE A 4 2.24 20.31 17.90
CA PHE A 4 1.54 19.58 16.85
C PHE A 4 1.09 20.46 15.67
N LYS A 5 0.90 21.78 15.91
CA LYS A 5 0.60 22.77 14.84
C LYS A 5 1.78 23.00 13.89
N LYS A 6 3.01 22.68 14.30
CA LYS A 6 4.22 22.82 13.47
C LYS A 6 4.58 21.56 12.68
N ILE A 7 3.86 20.46 12.91
CA ILE A 7 4.10 19.19 12.19
C ILE A 7 3.29 19.22 10.90
N ASN A 8 4.01 19.23 9.78
CA ASN A 8 3.44 19.20 8.43
C ASN A 8 3.83 17.92 7.70
N ASN A 9 3.68 16.76 8.36
CA ASN A 9 4.01 15.48 7.78
C ASN A 9 2.77 14.58 7.76
N LYS A 10 2.25 14.32 6.56
CA LYS A 10 1.03 13.50 6.33
C LYS A 10 1.12 12.07 6.85
N TYR A 11 2.33 11.54 7.05
CA TYR A 11 2.52 10.21 7.65
C TYR A 11 1.88 10.11 9.02
N PHE A 12 1.89 11.21 9.79
CA PHE A 12 1.35 11.26 11.15
C PHE A 12 -0.14 11.65 11.23
N ASN A 13 -0.88 11.60 10.12
CA ASN A 13 -2.32 11.92 10.13
C ASN A 13 -3.21 10.77 10.62
N SER A 14 -2.69 9.53 10.71
CA SER A 14 -3.45 8.40 11.24
C SER A 14 -3.34 8.31 12.76
N LYS A 15 -4.40 7.83 13.44
CA LYS A 15 -4.42 7.68 14.89
C LYS A 15 -3.23 6.88 15.42
N GLY A 16 -2.93 5.72 14.84
CA GLY A 16 -1.81 4.88 15.28
C GLY A 16 -0.44 5.54 15.08
N ASN A 17 -0.26 6.32 14.00
CA ASN A 17 1.00 7.06 13.80
C ASN A 17 1.13 8.24 14.75
N ILE A 18 0.03 8.90 15.12
CA ILE A 18 0.03 9.95 16.16
C ILE A 18 0.40 9.36 17.52
N GLU A 19 -0.15 8.20 17.89
CA GLU A 19 0.20 7.51 19.13
C GLU A 19 1.69 7.14 19.17
N ASN A 20 2.22 6.55 18.10
CA ASN A 20 3.64 6.25 17.97
C ASN A 20 4.52 7.52 18.07
N LEU A 21 4.07 8.62 17.47
CA LEU A 21 4.74 9.90 17.55
C LEU A 21 4.78 10.44 18.99
N ALA A 22 3.68 10.30 19.74
CA ALA A 22 3.62 10.73 21.13
C ALA A 22 4.65 9.99 22.01
N PHE A 23 4.79 8.67 21.81
CA PHE A 23 5.84 7.90 22.51
C PHE A 23 7.25 8.36 22.11
N ALA A 24 7.52 8.49 20.79
CA ALA A 24 8.82 8.94 20.31
C ALA A 24 9.16 10.34 20.84
N TYR A 25 8.18 11.26 20.86
CA TYR A 25 8.33 12.60 21.44
C TYR A 25 8.67 12.54 22.93
N SER A 26 7.95 11.73 23.72
CA SER A 26 8.21 11.57 25.15
C SER A 26 9.63 11.08 25.42
N ILE A 27 10.12 10.11 24.65
CA ILE A 27 11.49 9.59 24.75
C ILE A 27 12.49 10.70 24.40
N ALA A 28 12.28 11.43 23.29
CA ALA A 28 13.16 12.50 22.86
C ALA A 28 13.26 13.62 23.90
N LYS A 29 12.15 13.97 24.58
CA LYS A 29 12.14 14.96 25.68
C LYS A 29 12.92 14.48 26.90
N ASN A 30 12.80 13.20 27.28
CA ASN A 30 13.61 12.61 28.36
C ASN A 30 15.11 12.65 28.04
N LEU A 31 15.47 12.50 26.76
CA LEU A 31 16.84 12.64 26.25
C LEU A 31 17.25 14.12 26.09
N LYS A 32 16.45 15.11 26.57
CA LYS A 32 16.69 16.55 26.48
C LYS A 32 16.89 17.09 25.06
N ILE A 33 16.33 16.42 24.06
CA ILE A 33 16.36 16.91 22.67
C ILE A 33 15.45 18.13 22.55
N SER A 34 15.91 19.18 21.84
CA SER A 34 15.15 20.40 21.65
C SER A 34 13.89 20.18 20.80
N ASP A 35 12.82 20.92 21.10
CA ASP A 35 11.57 20.85 20.32
C ASP A 35 11.78 21.19 18.85
N ARG A 36 12.69 22.11 18.53
CA ARG A 36 13.05 22.44 17.16
C ARG A 36 13.62 21.23 16.41
N SER A 37 14.60 20.54 16.99
CA SER A 37 15.21 19.35 16.39
C SER A 37 14.19 18.22 16.21
N ILE A 38 13.30 18.03 17.19
CA ILE A 38 12.23 17.03 17.12
C ILE A 38 11.28 17.35 15.95
N VAL A 39 10.79 18.56 15.82
CA VAL A 39 9.90 18.99 14.74
C VAL A 39 10.56 18.86 13.37
N GLU A 40 11.84 19.24 13.25
CA GLU A 40 12.59 19.07 12.01
C GLU A 40 12.73 17.60 11.62
N ALA A 41 13.07 16.71 12.57
CA ALA A 41 13.16 15.27 12.33
C ALA A 41 11.82 14.68 11.89
N ILE A 42 10.72 15.04 12.56
CA ILE A 42 9.36 14.60 12.23
C ILE A 42 8.97 15.05 10.81
N ASN A 43 9.24 16.30 10.45
CA ASN A 43 8.88 16.83 9.14
C ASN A 43 9.71 16.20 7.99
N ARG A 44 10.93 15.75 8.27
CA ARG A 44 11.79 15.03 7.30
C ARG A 44 11.51 13.54 7.23
N PHE A 45 10.76 12.98 8.16
CA PHE A 45 10.53 11.55 8.24
C PHE A 45 9.70 11.04 7.05
N LYS A 46 10.25 10.11 6.30
CA LYS A 46 9.63 9.57 5.07
C LYS A 46 8.69 8.37 5.31
N GLY A 47 8.47 7.98 6.57
CA GLY A 47 7.76 6.76 6.93
C GLY A 47 8.68 5.56 7.05
N LEU A 48 8.11 4.43 7.49
CA LEU A 48 8.83 3.15 7.60
C LEU A 48 8.50 2.28 6.39
N PRO A 49 9.50 1.58 5.80
CA PRO A 49 9.25 0.61 4.76
C PRO A 49 8.19 -0.41 5.21
N HIS A 50 7.33 -0.83 4.28
CA HIS A 50 6.29 -1.83 4.49
C HIS A 50 5.22 -1.48 5.56
N ARG A 51 5.17 -0.24 6.04
CA ARG A 51 4.14 0.29 6.94
C ARG A 51 3.38 1.41 6.26
N GLN A 52 2.27 1.08 5.60
CA GLN A 52 1.48 2.00 4.78
C GLN A 52 2.36 2.83 3.81
N GLU A 53 3.43 2.20 3.33
CA GLU A 53 4.39 2.79 2.40
C GLU A 53 3.71 3.08 1.06
N ALA A 54 3.71 4.34 0.63
CA ALA A 54 3.18 4.71 -0.67
C ALA A 54 4.15 4.27 -1.78
N VAL A 55 3.80 3.23 -2.52
CA VAL A 55 4.57 2.70 -3.67
C VAL A 55 4.26 3.51 -4.93
N ILE A 56 2.99 3.85 -5.14
CA ILE A 56 2.54 4.74 -6.21
C ILE A 56 1.57 5.74 -5.60
N LEU A 57 1.86 7.02 -5.78
CA LEU A 57 1.05 8.12 -5.26
C LEU A 57 0.68 9.05 -6.41
N LYS A 58 -0.54 8.95 -6.92
CA LYS A 58 -1.11 9.81 -7.95
C LYS A 58 -2.46 10.35 -7.47
N LYS A 59 -2.96 11.43 -8.06
CA LYS A 59 -4.20 12.12 -7.66
C LYS A 59 -5.39 11.18 -7.41
N ASN A 60 -5.59 10.19 -8.27
CA ASN A 60 -6.74 9.29 -8.22
C ASN A 60 -6.33 7.80 -8.14
N PHE A 61 -5.06 7.50 -7.90
CA PHE A 61 -4.55 6.15 -7.85
C PHE A 61 -3.45 6.01 -6.81
N LEU A 62 -3.72 5.20 -5.80
CA LEU A 62 -2.80 4.87 -4.73
C LEU A 62 -2.43 3.39 -4.79
N CYS A 63 -1.15 3.09 -4.58
CA CYS A 63 -0.68 1.73 -4.35
C CYS A 63 0.12 1.72 -3.05
N ILE A 64 -0.40 1.02 -2.04
CA ILE A 64 0.11 1.07 -0.67
C ILE A 64 0.62 -0.29 -0.26
N ASN A 65 1.86 -0.31 0.24
CA ASN A 65 2.51 -1.48 0.81
C ASN A 65 2.44 -1.42 2.35
N ASP A 66 1.61 -2.27 2.92
CA ASP A 66 1.48 -2.46 4.36
C ASP A 66 1.77 -3.93 4.73
N SER A 67 2.82 -4.50 4.13
CA SER A 67 3.20 -5.90 4.33
C SER A 67 3.51 -6.23 5.81
N LYS A 68 3.85 -5.24 6.62
CA LYS A 68 4.05 -5.37 8.07
C LYS A 68 2.77 -5.65 8.84
N ALA A 69 1.58 -5.43 8.28
CA ALA A 69 0.31 -5.76 8.91
C ALA A 69 0.10 -7.29 8.95
N THR A 70 0.66 -7.93 9.97
CA THR A 70 0.65 -9.39 10.15
C THR A 70 -0.48 -9.91 11.04
N SER A 71 -1.42 -9.04 11.41
CA SER A 71 -2.68 -9.36 12.11
C SER A 71 -3.82 -8.52 11.54
N PHE A 72 -5.07 -8.92 11.83
CA PHE A 72 -6.21 -8.15 11.37
C PHE A 72 -6.26 -6.75 12.00
N ASP A 73 -5.93 -6.62 13.29
CA ASP A 73 -5.92 -5.32 13.98
C ASP A 73 -4.95 -4.34 13.32
N ALA A 74 -3.76 -4.82 12.89
CA ALA A 74 -2.83 -4.00 12.13
C ALA A 74 -3.41 -3.60 10.76
N SER A 75 -4.03 -4.54 10.04
CA SER A 75 -4.68 -4.25 8.74
C SER A 75 -5.89 -3.35 8.87
N PHE A 76 -6.64 -3.43 9.97
CA PHE A 76 -7.80 -2.60 10.23
C PHE A 76 -7.45 -1.10 10.20
N GLN A 77 -6.30 -0.72 10.72
CA GLN A 77 -5.80 0.65 10.66
C GLN A 77 -5.69 1.15 9.21
N SER A 78 -5.03 0.36 8.36
CA SER A 78 -4.87 0.71 6.94
C SER A 78 -6.20 0.72 6.19
N LEU A 79 -7.08 -0.25 6.43
CA LEU A 79 -8.42 -0.28 5.88
C LEU A 79 -9.27 0.93 6.31
N SER A 80 -9.00 1.48 7.49
CA SER A 80 -9.68 2.67 8.00
C SER A 80 -9.19 3.97 7.36
N ASN A 81 -7.94 4.02 6.90
CA ASN A 81 -7.31 5.23 6.36
C ASN A 81 -7.60 5.47 4.88
N TYR A 82 -7.95 4.44 4.12
CA TYR A 82 -8.15 4.53 2.67
C TYR A 82 -9.61 4.27 2.28
N LYS A 83 -9.95 4.56 1.02
CA LYS A 83 -11.26 4.30 0.41
C LYS A 83 -11.11 3.68 -0.98
N ASN A 84 -12.18 3.09 -1.50
CA ASN A 84 -12.20 2.40 -2.79
C ASN A 84 -11.08 1.36 -2.93
N ILE A 85 -10.96 0.51 -1.89
CA ILE A 85 -9.82 -0.38 -1.68
C ILE A 85 -9.98 -1.68 -2.47
N TYR A 86 -8.97 -2.02 -3.26
CA TYR A 86 -8.70 -3.35 -3.77
C TYR A 86 -7.70 -4.01 -2.81
N TRP A 87 -8.22 -4.84 -1.92
CA TRP A 87 -7.48 -5.33 -0.75
C TRP A 87 -6.81 -6.67 -1.01
N ILE A 88 -5.48 -6.74 -0.93
CA ILE A 88 -4.72 -8.00 -0.96
C ILE A 88 -4.54 -8.48 0.47
N VAL A 89 -5.11 -9.66 0.78
CA VAL A 89 -5.19 -10.23 2.12
C VAL A 89 -4.86 -11.71 2.09
N GLY A 90 -4.16 -12.21 3.12
CA GLY A 90 -3.83 -13.63 3.23
C GLY A 90 -2.39 -13.93 3.61
N GLY A 91 -2.14 -15.18 3.91
CA GLY A 91 -0.91 -15.73 4.47
C GLY A 91 -1.21 -16.68 5.62
N LEU A 92 -0.36 -16.73 6.64
CA LEU A 92 -0.56 -17.49 7.87
C LEU A 92 -1.21 -16.59 8.93
N PRO A 93 -2.53 -16.75 9.21
CA PRO A 93 -3.22 -15.94 10.21
C PRO A 93 -2.73 -16.32 11.62
N LYS A 94 -2.80 -15.38 12.55
CA LYS A 94 -2.57 -15.67 13.96
C LYS A 94 -3.68 -16.59 14.51
N TYR A 95 -3.35 -17.36 15.50
CA TYR A 95 -4.32 -18.20 16.20
C TYR A 95 -5.48 -17.35 16.73
N ARG A 96 -6.72 -17.76 16.45
CA ARG A 96 -7.96 -17.07 16.86
C ARG A 96 -8.12 -15.62 16.33
N ASP A 97 -7.35 -15.20 15.32
CA ASP A 97 -7.53 -13.88 14.71
C ASP A 97 -8.93 -13.77 14.07
N LYS A 98 -9.65 -12.70 14.40
CA LYS A 98 -11.02 -12.45 13.90
C LYS A 98 -11.08 -11.13 13.16
N MET A 99 -11.76 -11.13 12.01
CA MET A 99 -11.94 -9.94 11.18
C MET A 99 -13.26 -9.22 11.50
N TYR A 100 -13.20 -8.09 12.16
CA TYR A 100 -14.35 -7.22 12.43
C TYR A 100 -14.55 -6.21 11.30
N LEU A 101 -15.14 -6.64 10.18
CA LEU A 101 -15.21 -5.85 8.95
C LEU A 101 -16.33 -4.82 8.92
N LYS A 102 -17.26 -4.81 9.91
CA LYS A 102 -18.47 -3.95 9.94
C LYS A 102 -18.17 -2.48 9.64
N ASN A 103 -17.12 -1.95 10.27
CA ASN A 103 -16.80 -0.51 10.19
C ASN A 103 -15.95 -0.13 8.96
N VAL A 104 -15.41 -1.09 8.22
CA VAL A 104 -14.52 -0.83 7.08
C VAL A 104 -15.01 -1.42 5.76
N LYS A 105 -16.01 -2.32 5.79
CA LYS A 105 -16.49 -3.02 4.58
C LYS A 105 -16.92 -2.08 3.45
N HIS A 106 -17.52 -0.93 3.79
CA HIS A 106 -17.99 0.07 2.82
C HIS A 106 -16.85 0.77 2.07
N LYS A 107 -15.61 0.69 2.58
CA LYS A 107 -14.40 1.24 1.96
C LYS A 107 -13.73 0.26 0.99
N ILE A 108 -14.11 -1.02 1.05
CA ILE A 108 -13.47 -2.11 0.30
C ILE A 108 -14.33 -2.46 -0.91
N ILE A 109 -13.76 -2.33 -2.10
CA ILE A 109 -14.43 -2.73 -3.34
C ILE A 109 -14.40 -4.25 -3.46
N LYS A 110 -13.22 -4.85 -3.28
CA LYS A 110 -13.03 -6.29 -3.40
C LYS A 110 -11.76 -6.76 -2.68
N ALA A 111 -11.81 -7.94 -2.10
CA ALA A 111 -10.68 -8.60 -1.47
C ALA A 111 -10.08 -9.67 -2.39
N TYR A 112 -8.76 -9.74 -2.46
CA TYR A 112 -7.98 -10.72 -3.24
C TYR A 112 -7.20 -11.58 -2.27
N VAL A 113 -7.67 -12.81 -2.10
CA VAL A 113 -7.14 -13.72 -1.08
C VAL A 113 -5.93 -14.45 -1.62
N ILE A 114 -4.81 -14.34 -0.91
CA ILE A 114 -3.53 -14.98 -1.24
C ILE A 114 -3.11 -15.99 -0.15
N GLY A 115 -2.06 -16.75 -0.44
CA GLY A 115 -1.44 -17.67 0.52
C GLY A 115 -2.12 -19.03 0.62
N LYS A 116 -1.61 -19.86 1.54
CA LYS A 116 -2.06 -21.26 1.72
C LYS A 116 -3.36 -21.38 2.52
N ARG A 117 -3.70 -20.42 3.39
CA ARG A 117 -4.87 -20.46 4.28
C ARG A 117 -6.11 -19.75 3.71
N THR A 118 -6.35 -19.88 2.42
CA THR A 118 -7.44 -19.16 1.72
C THR A 118 -8.83 -19.47 2.28
N SER A 119 -9.08 -20.69 2.76
CA SER A 119 -10.36 -21.08 3.37
C SER A 119 -10.68 -20.29 4.64
N PHE A 120 -9.67 -20.00 5.48
CA PHE A 120 -9.81 -19.18 6.67
C PHE A 120 -10.29 -17.76 6.30
N PHE A 121 -9.62 -17.10 5.37
CA PHE A 121 -9.98 -15.75 4.93
C PHE A 121 -11.33 -15.71 4.22
N LYS A 122 -11.59 -16.67 3.32
CA LYS A 122 -12.90 -16.84 2.65
C LYS A 122 -14.03 -16.90 3.67
N LYS A 123 -13.91 -17.72 4.72
CA LYS A 123 -14.96 -17.89 5.75
C LYS A 123 -15.30 -16.55 6.42
N GLN A 124 -14.32 -15.69 6.69
CA GLN A 124 -14.51 -14.43 7.37
C GLN A 124 -14.99 -13.29 6.46
N ILE A 125 -14.56 -13.30 5.19
CA ILE A 125 -14.81 -12.19 4.25
C ILE A 125 -16.12 -12.36 3.48
N ARG A 126 -16.49 -13.58 3.07
CA ARG A 126 -17.54 -13.89 2.10
C ARG A 126 -18.93 -13.27 2.36
N LYS A 127 -19.28 -13.03 3.63
CA LYS A 127 -20.58 -12.44 4.00
C LYS A 127 -20.60 -10.92 3.94
N ASN A 128 -19.45 -10.28 3.85
CA ASN A 128 -19.31 -8.84 4.02
C ASN A 128 -18.77 -8.12 2.78
N ILE A 129 -17.92 -8.76 2.01
CA ILE A 129 -17.12 -8.13 0.95
C ILE A 129 -17.03 -9.09 -0.24
N ALA A 130 -17.14 -8.54 -1.47
CA ALA A 130 -16.81 -9.28 -2.67
C ALA A 130 -15.34 -9.72 -2.62
N TYR A 131 -15.06 -10.97 -3.01
CA TYR A 131 -13.71 -11.50 -2.95
C TYR A 131 -13.36 -12.36 -4.16
N LYS A 132 -12.07 -12.56 -4.36
CA LYS A 132 -11.50 -13.53 -5.31
C LYS A 132 -10.33 -14.26 -4.67
N ILE A 133 -10.18 -15.55 -4.91
CA ILE A 133 -9.01 -16.34 -4.51
C ILE A 133 -7.96 -16.20 -5.62
N SER A 134 -6.91 -15.44 -5.35
CA SER A 134 -5.82 -15.15 -6.31
C SER A 134 -4.57 -15.99 -6.07
N LYS A 135 -4.48 -16.68 -4.93
CA LYS A 135 -3.39 -17.59 -4.53
C LYS A 135 -2.05 -16.87 -4.20
N ASN A 136 -1.60 -15.92 -5.00
CA ASN A 136 -0.35 -15.18 -4.79
C ASN A 136 -0.49 -13.72 -5.22
N ILE A 137 0.51 -12.89 -4.87
CA ILE A 137 0.52 -11.44 -5.14
C ILE A 137 0.48 -11.14 -6.63
N LYS A 138 1.23 -11.88 -7.46
CA LYS A 138 1.26 -11.67 -8.92
C LYS A 138 -0.14 -11.82 -9.53
N ASN A 139 -0.84 -12.88 -9.17
CA ASN A 139 -2.20 -13.13 -9.64
C ASN A 139 -3.18 -12.10 -9.08
N ALA A 140 -3.04 -11.70 -7.79
CA ALA A 140 -3.87 -10.66 -7.19
C ALA A 140 -3.74 -9.33 -7.96
N LEU A 141 -2.51 -8.88 -8.28
CA LEU A 141 -2.29 -7.67 -9.06
C LEU A 141 -2.83 -7.78 -10.50
N ASN A 142 -2.77 -8.97 -11.12
CA ASN A 142 -3.39 -9.22 -12.43
C ASN A 142 -4.91 -9.14 -12.38
N ASP A 143 -5.52 -9.72 -11.35
CA ASP A 143 -6.96 -9.67 -11.14
C ASP A 143 -7.42 -8.24 -10.85
N ILE A 144 -6.69 -7.50 -9.99
CA ILE A 144 -6.95 -6.10 -9.68
C ILE A 144 -6.87 -5.23 -10.94
N SER A 145 -5.86 -5.42 -11.79
CA SER A 145 -5.73 -4.64 -13.04
C SER A 145 -6.95 -4.81 -13.95
N ARG A 146 -7.51 -6.03 -14.06
CA ARG A 146 -8.75 -6.28 -14.81
C ARG A 146 -9.95 -5.60 -14.18
N ASP A 147 -10.12 -5.75 -12.86
CA ASP A 147 -11.25 -5.19 -12.13
C ASP A 147 -11.24 -3.64 -12.11
N ILE A 148 -10.04 -3.02 -12.06
CA ILE A 148 -9.89 -1.56 -12.15
C ILE A 148 -10.37 -1.01 -13.50
N LYS A 149 -10.11 -1.72 -14.61
CA LYS A 149 -10.54 -1.31 -15.95
C LYS A 149 -12.07 -1.31 -16.09
N LEU A 150 -12.74 -2.20 -15.37
CA LEU A 150 -14.20 -2.33 -15.37
C LEU A 150 -14.90 -1.35 -14.42
N ASN A 151 -14.17 -0.77 -13.46
CA ASN A 151 -14.74 0.08 -12.43
C ASN A 151 -14.61 1.56 -12.79
N LYS A 152 -15.76 2.23 -12.95
CA LYS A 152 -15.86 3.66 -13.30
C LYS A 152 -15.49 4.63 -12.16
N LYS A 153 -15.25 4.17 -10.93
CA LYS A 153 -14.82 5.05 -9.83
C LYS A 153 -13.51 5.74 -10.18
N SER A 154 -13.46 7.06 -9.97
CA SER A 154 -12.28 7.87 -10.28
C SER A 154 -11.10 7.54 -9.37
N GLU A 155 -11.34 7.44 -8.05
CA GLU A 155 -10.30 7.12 -7.07
C GLU A 155 -10.19 5.61 -6.84
N LYS A 156 -8.96 5.09 -6.81
CA LYS A 156 -8.66 3.68 -6.63
C LYS A 156 -7.46 3.51 -5.70
N THR A 157 -7.59 2.62 -4.72
CA THR A 157 -6.49 2.26 -3.82
C THR A 157 -6.19 0.76 -3.91
N ILE A 158 -5.00 0.38 -4.35
CA ILE A 158 -4.49 -0.98 -4.20
C ILE A 158 -3.78 -1.05 -2.86
N LEU A 159 -4.22 -1.93 -1.98
CA LEU A 159 -3.66 -2.07 -0.64
C LEU A 159 -3.18 -3.51 -0.40
N LEU A 160 -1.87 -3.69 -0.27
CA LEU A 160 -1.32 -4.89 0.36
C LEU A 160 -1.34 -4.68 1.87
N SER A 161 -2.28 -5.28 2.57
CA SER A 161 -2.36 -5.31 4.04
C SER A 161 -2.84 -6.71 4.45
N PRO A 162 -1.91 -7.67 4.57
CA PRO A 162 -2.22 -9.09 4.50
C PRO A 162 -3.02 -9.66 5.67
N ALA A 163 -3.03 -9.01 6.82
CA ALA A 163 -3.62 -9.51 8.07
C ALA A 163 -3.06 -10.89 8.50
N ALA A 164 -1.84 -11.21 8.09
CA ALA A 164 -1.22 -12.51 8.31
C ALA A 164 0.29 -12.48 8.14
N ALA A 165 0.99 -13.41 8.79
CA ALA A 165 2.40 -13.64 8.55
C ALA A 165 2.64 -14.15 7.11
N SER A 166 3.87 -13.96 6.60
CA SER A 166 4.25 -14.22 5.21
C SER A 166 4.85 -15.61 4.96
N PHE A 167 5.17 -16.35 6.00
CA PHE A 167 6.02 -17.55 5.98
C PHE A 167 5.47 -18.75 5.17
N ASP A 168 4.28 -18.63 4.59
CA ASP A 168 3.74 -19.61 3.65
C ASP A 168 4.23 -19.44 2.22
N GLN A 169 4.67 -18.22 1.85
CA GLN A 169 5.13 -17.86 0.50
C GLN A 169 6.43 -17.04 0.47
N PHE A 170 6.88 -16.50 1.60
CA PHE A 170 8.04 -15.61 1.71
C PHE A 170 8.77 -15.84 3.04
N ASP A 171 10.07 -15.59 3.10
CA ASP A 171 10.89 -15.74 4.29
C ASP A 171 10.51 -14.76 5.42
N ASN A 172 10.06 -13.56 5.03
CA ASN A 172 9.69 -12.49 5.96
C ASN A 172 8.71 -11.51 5.29
N PHE A 173 8.20 -10.55 6.06
CA PHE A 173 7.29 -9.53 5.53
C PHE A 173 7.99 -8.53 4.62
N GLU A 174 9.28 -8.31 4.79
CA GLU A 174 10.11 -7.45 3.95
C GLU A 174 10.19 -8.02 2.53
N SER A 175 10.53 -9.31 2.40
CA SER A 175 10.57 -10.03 1.10
C SER A 175 9.21 -9.98 0.40
N ARG A 176 8.11 -10.20 1.14
CA ARG A 176 6.75 -10.06 0.62
C ARG A 176 6.46 -8.64 0.13
N GLY A 177 6.83 -7.64 0.91
CA GLY A 177 6.60 -6.24 0.60
C GLY A 177 7.44 -5.76 -0.59
N ASN A 178 8.70 -6.16 -0.69
CA ASN A 178 9.57 -5.86 -1.83
C ASN A 178 9.05 -6.52 -3.12
N TYR A 179 8.64 -7.77 -3.05
CA TYR A 179 8.04 -8.46 -4.18
C TYR A 179 6.77 -7.75 -4.70
N PHE A 180 5.90 -7.32 -3.77
CA PHE A 180 4.72 -6.53 -4.13
C PHE A 180 5.10 -5.20 -4.79
N LYS A 181 6.05 -4.44 -4.23
CA LYS A 181 6.50 -3.15 -4.77
C LYS A 181 6.98 -3.29 -6.21
N ASN A 182 7.89 -4.24 -6.45
CA ASN A 182 8.46 -4.47 -7.78
C ASN A 182 7.39 -4.81 -8.82
N LEU A 183 6.44 -5.69 -8.48
CA LEU A 183 5.35 -6.05 -9.38
C LEU A 183 4.36 -4.91 -9.60
N ALA A 184 4.02 -4.16 -8.54
CA ALA A 184 3.08 -3.04 -8.62
C ALA A 184 3.63 -1.92 -9.49
N ILE A 185 4.89 -1.53 -9.31
CA ILE A 185 5.57 -0.52 -10.13
C ILE A 185 5.59 -0.99 -11.59
N LYS A 186 6.08 -2.21 -11.84
CA LYS A 186 6.14 -2.76 -13.20
C LYS A 186 4.77 -2.77 -13.87
N LYS A 187 3.70 -3.07 -13.15
CA LYS A 187 2.37 -3.21 -13.73
C LYS A 187 1.63 -1.88 -13.88
N PHE A 188 1.62 -1.05 -12.85
CA PHE A 188 0.75 0.13 -12.80
C PHE A 188 1.46 1.46 -13.08
N ALA A 189 2.79 1.54 -12.96
CA ALA A 189 3.52 2.72 -13.38
C ALA A 189 3.63 2.78 -14.92
N TRP A 190 3.89 1.63 -15.56
CA TRP A 190 4.05 1.53 -17.02
C TRP A 190 2.71 1.57 -17.78
N GLU A 191 1.65 0.91 -17.33
CA GLU A 191 0.35 0.91 -18.04
C GLU A 191 -0.19 2.33 -18.25
N GLN A 192 0.10 3.27 -17.36
CA GLN A 192 -0.34 4.66 -17.50
C GLN A 192 0.56 5.52 -18.39
N MET A 193 1.84 5.20 -18.55
CA MET A 193 2.66 5.85 -19.59
C MET A 193 2.10 5.56 -20.99
N PHE A 194 1.67 4.34 -21.24
CA PHE A 194 1.09 3.94 -22.52
C PHE A 194 -0.33 4.47 -22.75
N SER A 195 -1.14 4.72 -21.72
CA SER A 195 -2.46 5.36 -21.90
C SER A 195 -2.30 6.85 -22.26
N PHE A 196 -1.35 7.55 -21.63
CA PHE A 196 -1.01 8.94 -21.99
C PHE A 196 -0.44 9.05 -23.41
N SER A 197 0.27 8.01 -23.90
CA SER A 197 0.80 7.98 -25.27
C SER A 197 -0.27 7.79 -26.33
N ARG A 198 -1.37 7.10 -26.04
CA ARG A 198 -2.48 6.94 -26.98
C ARG A 198 -3.29 8.22 -27.19
N GLU A 199 -3.37 9.06 -26.16
CA GLU A 199 -4.07 10.36 -26.26
C GLU A 199 -3.19 11.46 -26.90
N ASN A 200 -1.86 11.28 -26.94
CA ASN A 200 -0.89 12.26 -27.47
C ASN A 200 0.10 11.65 -28.48
N THR A 201 -0.40 10.90 -29.43
CA THR A 201 0.41 10.15 -30.41
C THR A 201 1.38 11.01 -31.26
N GLY A 202 1.13 12.31 -31.41
CA GLY A 202 2.00 13.19 -32.18
C GLY A 202 3.27 13.69 -31.47
N LEU A 203 3.19 13.95 -30.16
CA LEU A 203 4.32 14.49 -29.37
C LEU A 203 5.29 13.39 -28.90
N ILE A 204 4.78 12.20 -28.59
CA ILE A 204 5.59 11.10 -28.09
C ILE A 204 6.38 10.40 -29.20
N ALA A 205 5.83 10.29 -30.42
CA ALA A 205 6.58 9.78 -31.57
C ALA A 205 7.78 10.66 -31.92
N LYS A 206 7.69 11.97 -31.65
CA LYS A 206 8.79 12.94 -31.81
C LYS A 206 9.84 12.78 -30.68
N TRP A 207 9.40 12.49 -29.45
CA TRP A 207 10.25 12.30 -28.30
C TRP A 207 11.02 10.96 -28.37
N TRP A 208 10.36 9.86 -28.81
CA TRP A 208 10.98 8.54 -29.01
C TRP A 208 12.07 8.53 -30.10
N ARG A 209 11.96 9.37 -31.09
CA ARG A 209 13.00 9.49 -32.14
C ARG A 209 14.27 10.19 -31.66
N ASN A 210 14.20 10.94 -30.55
CA ASN A 210 15.31 11.73 -30.01
C ASN A 210 15.92 11.18 -28.72
N ILE A 211 15.42 10.05 -28.18
CA ILE A 211 16.04 9.40 -27.04
C ILE A 211 17.23 8.56 -27.50
N ASP A 212 18.42 8.95 -27.02
CA ASP A 212 19.64 8.19 -27.22
C ASP A 212 19.45 6.77 -26.63
N LYS A 213 19.80 5.73 -27.43
CA LYS A 213 19.68 4.32 -27.05
C LYS A 213 20.37 3.98 -25.72
N GLN A 214 21.35 4.78 -25.29
CA GLN A 214 22.04 4.61 -24.02
C GLN A 214 21.17 4.99 -22.81
N ILE A 215 20.28 5.97 -22.94
CA ILE A 215 19.32 6.35 -21.88
C ILE A 215 18.24 5.27 -21.72
N LEU A 216 17.85 4.60 -22.80
CA LEU A 216 16.89 3.50 -22.75
C LEU A 216 17.42 2.29 -21.97
N LEU A 217 18.71 1.98 -22.08
CA LEU A 217 19.38 0.91 -21.35
C LEU A 217 19.49 1.21 -19.85
N LEU A 218 19.70 2.46 -19.45
CA LEU A 218 19.73 2.88 -18.03
C LEU A 218 18.38 2.70 -17.33
N PHE A 219 17.26 2.83 -18.06
CA PHE A 219 15.91 2.60 -17.51
C PHE A 219 15.49 1.12 -17.48
N ILE A 220 16.21 0.23 -18.16
CA ILE A 220 15.93 -1.22 -18.17
C ILE A 220 16.70 -1.94 -17.05
N PHE A 221 17.80 -1.36 -16.56
CA PHE A 221 18.71 -1.97 -15.56
C PHE A 221 18.68 -1.28 -14.19
N LEU A 222 17.86 -0.26 -13.95
CA LEU A 222 17.52 0.32 -12.65
C LEU A 222 16.08 -0.06 -12.26
#